data_4520b58c8174ca1cfcce8c997244d636
#
_entry.id   4520b58c8174ca1cfcce8c997244d636
#
_cell.length_a   1.000
_cell.length_b   1.000
_cell.length_c   1.000
_cell.angle_alpha   90.00
_cell.angle_beta   90.00
_cell.angle_gamma   90.00
#
_symmetry.space_group_name_H-M   'P 1'
#
loop_
_entity.id
_entity.type
_entity.pdbx_description
1 polymer ?
#
loop_
_entity_poly.entity_id
_entity_poly.type
_entity_poly.pdbx_seq_one_letter_code
_entity_poly.pdbx_strand_id
1 'polypeptide(L)'
;MKIKLMIAAVIACLVFTGFTKENVSDTVDHNAWKTTGVVVIQNDVLTLAGSNARALLNDGKGYTNFELDMDVRTTTGGKGYIGIHTDATDRKGYRIALNNDREDPVWWRMTGSLVSVRNLTKSFVKENEWF
;
A
#
# COMPACT_ATOMS: atom_id res chain seq x y z
N MET A 1 -13.71 0.15 -3.90
CA MET A 1 -13.19 -1.02 -3.15
C MET A 1 -12.66 -0.51 -1.81
N LYS A 2 -13.18 -1.03 -0.72
CA LYS A 2 -12.62 -0.74 0.61
C LYS A 2 -11.69 -1.87 0.99
N ILE A 3 -10.41 -1.57 1.08
CA ILE A 3 -9.38 -2.52 1.51
C ILE A 3 -8.83 -2.04 2.85
N LYS A 4 -8.86 -2.90 3.87
CA LYS A 4 -8.16 -2.65 5.13
C LYS A 4 -6.74 -3.19 5.02
N LEU A 5 -5.77 -2.31 5.02
CA LEU A 5 -4.36 -2.64 4.93
C LEU A 5 -3.68 -2.40 6.27
N MET A 6 -3.09 -3.44 6.83
CA MET A 6 -2.24 -3.35 8.01
C MET A 6 -0.78 -3.64 7.64
N ILE A 7 0.08 -2.68 7.87
CA ILE A 7 1.52 -2.83 7.66
C ILE A 7 2.21 -2.97 9.01
N ALA A 8 2.69 -4.17 9.32
CA ALA A 8 3.48 -4.44 10.50
C ALA A 8 4.97 -4.22 10.18
N ALA A 9 5.58 -3.29 10.92
CA ALA A 9 7.00 -2.90 10.89
C ALA A 9 7.80 -3.50 9.74
N VAL A 10 7.69 -3.01 8.53
CA VAL A 10 8.67 -3.10 7.44
C VAL A 10 8.12 -2.61 6.10
N ILE A 11 8.98 -2.33 5.15
CA ILE A 11 8.70 -1.80 3.81
C ILE A 11 7.84 -2.79 3.02
N ALA A 12 6.58 -2.43 2.78
CA ALA A 12 5.69 -3.16 1.90
C ALA A 12 5.31 -2.31 0.69
N CYS A 13 5.28 -2.90 -0.48
CA CYS A 13 4.83 -2.24 -1.70
C CYS A 13 3.57 -2.93 -2.22
N LEU A 14 2.50 -2.16 -2.39
CA LEU A 14 1.30 -2.56 -3.10
C LEU A 14 1.38 -2.05 -4.54
N VAL A 15 1.17 -2.94 -5.48
CA VAL A 15 1.30 -2.64 -6.91
C VAL A 15 -0.03 -2.91 -7.60
N PHE A 16 -0.58 -1.89 -8.23
CA PHE A 16 -1.77 -2.00 -9.06
C PHE A 16 -1.42 -1.84 -10.54
N THR A 17 -1.86 -2.76 -11.35
CA THR A 17 -1.78 -2.64 -12.80
C THR A 17 -3.16 -2.84 -13.39
N GLY A 18 -3.64 -1.88 -14.15
CA GLY A 18 -4.67 -2.08 -15.09
C GLY A 18 -6.04 -1.38 -14.99
N PHE A 19 -6.91 -1.45 -15.99
CA PHE A 19 -8.07 -0.62 -16.31
C PHE A 19 -9.42 -1.31 -16.41
N THR A 20 -10.45 -0.80 -15.80
CA THR A 20 -11.83 -0.45 -16.20
C THR A 20 -12.67 -0.11 -14.97
N LYS A 21 -13.68 0.75 -15.11
CA LYS A 21 -14.59 1.09 -14.01
C LYS A 21 -15.55 -0.09 -13.78
N GLU A 22 -15.11 -1.09 -13.06
CA GLU A 22 -15.97 -2.06 -12.43
C GLU A 22 -15.85 -1.88 -10.91
N ASN A 23 -16.95 -1.96 -10.21
CA ASN A 23 -16.93 -2.07 -8.75
C ASN A 23 -16.23 -3.39 -8.40
N VAL A 24 -14.97 -3.30 -8.05
CA VAL A 24 -14.27 -4.44 -7.46
C VAL A 24 -14.92 -4.71 -6.11
N SER A 25 -15.28 -5.95 -5.87
CA SER A 25 -15.97 -6.45 -4.68
C SER A 25 -15.48 -5.81 -3.38
N ASP A 26 -16.39 -5.52 -2.46
CA ASP A 26 -16.09 -5.03 -1.11
C ASP A 26 -15.26 -6.02 -0.27
N THR A 27 -15.01 -7.22 -0.78
CA THR A 27 -14.22 -8.27 -0.13
C THR A 27 -12.86 -8.43 -0.80
N VAL A 28 -11.83 -8.68 -0.01
CA VAL A 28 -10.49 -8.97 -0.53
C VAL A 28 -10.49 -10.40 -1.08
N ASP A 29 -10.59 -10.55 -2.40
CA ASP A 29 -10.40 -11.86 -3.03
C ASP A 29 -8.94 -12.29 -2.89
N HIS A 30 -8.70 -13.32 -2.09
CA HIS A 30 -7.37 -13.90 -1.85
C HIS A 30 -6.66 -14.32 -3.14
N ASN A 31 -7.43 -14.77 -4.15
CA ASN A 31 -6.88 -15.24 -5.42
C ASN A 31 -6.45 -14.10 -6.34
N ALA A 32 -6.95 -12.89 -6.12
CA ALA A 32 -6.58 -11.72 -6.91
C ALA A 32 -5.20 -11.16 -6.53
N TRP A 33 -4.62 -11.60 -5.41
CA TRP A 33 -3.36 -11.08 -4.90
C TRP A 33 -2.20 -12.05 -5.11
N LYS A 34 -1.21 -11.63 -5.87
CA LYS A 34 0.10 -12.30 -5.90
C LYS A 34 0.98 -11.76 -4.79
N THR A 35 1.34 -12.61 -3.85
CA THR A 35 2.08 -12.22 -2.65
C THR A 35 3.52 -12.69 -2.67
N THR A 36 4.39 -11.95 -2.00
CA THR A 36 5.80 -12.28 -1.78
C THR A 36 6.17 -11.88 -0.35
N GLY A 37 7.00 -12.68 0.31
CA GLY A 37 7.37 -12.46 1.70
C GLY A 37 6.27 -12.86 2.67
N VAL A 38 6.26 -12.27 3.84
CA VAL A 38 5.27 -12.56 4.88
C VAL A 38 4.02 -11.72 4.64
N VAL A 39 3.01 -12.33 4.04
CA VAL A 39 1.72 -11.71 3.75
C VAL A 39 0.61 -12.58 4.29
N VAL A 40 -0.29 -12.01 5.06
CA VAL A 40 -1.48 -12.68 5.61
C VAL A 40 -2.72 -11.92 5.15
N ILE A 41 -3.68 -12.64 4.58
CA ILE A 41 -4.99 -12.11 4.21
C ILE A 41 -6.01 -12.81 5.10
N GLN A 42 -6.64 -12.08 5.99
CA GLN A 42 -7.62 -12.61 6.93
C GLN A 42 -8.66 -11.53 7.29
N ASN A 43 -9.93 -11.90 7.31
CA ASN A 43 -11.04 -11.00 7.66
C ASN A 43 -11.00 -9.67 6.89
N ASP A 44 -10.80 -9.73 5.58
CA ASP A 44 -10.65 -8.57 4.68
C ASP A 44 -9.49 -7.62 5.03
N VAL A 45 -8.55 -8.08 5.84
CA VAL A 45 -7.33 -7.37 6.17
C VAL A 45 -6.14 -8.02 5.48
N LEU A 46 -5.41 -7.23 4.70
CA LEU A 46 -4.14 -7.60 4.10
C LEU A 46 -3.01 -7.10 5.00
N THR A 47 -2.31 -8.02 5.64
CA THR A 47 -1.18 -7.72 6.54
C THR A 47 0.12 -8.08 5.87
N LEU A 48 1.05 -7.13 5.83
CA LEU A 48 2.39 -7.31 5.29
C LEU A 48 3.42 -7.13 6.42
N ALA A 49 4.37 -8.05 6.51
CA ALA A 49 5.43 -8.00 7.50
C ALA A 49 6.77 -8.39 6.89
N GLY A 50 7.84 -7.76 7.35
CA GLY A 50 9.18 -8.02 6.84
C GLY A 50 9.59 -7.14 5.66
N SER A 51 10.91 -6.96 5.45
CA SER A 51 11.49 -6.02 4.45
C SER A 51 11.13 -6.30 3.00
N ASN A 52 10.66 -7.51 2.70
CA ASN A 52 10.36 -7.97 1.35
C ASN A 52 8.88 -8.33 1.17
N ALA A 53 8.01 -7.97 2.12
CA ALA A 53 6.61 -8.28 2.01
C ALA A 53 5.95 -7.42 0.93
N ARG A 54 5.25 -8.06 0.02
CA ARG A 54 4.60 -7.44 -1.11
C ARG A 54 3.30 -8.15 -1.43
N ALA A 55 2.29 -7.38 -1.80
CA ALA A 55 1.06 -7.88 -2.40
C ALA A 55 0.79 -7.10 -3.69
N LEU A 56 0.68 -7.82 -4.78
CA LEU A 56 0.36 -7.31 -6.11
C LEU A 56 -1.04 -7.73 -6.48
N LEU A 57 -1.92 -6.77 -6.75
CA LEU A 57 -3.23 -7.08 -7.32
C LEU A 57 -3.03 -7.55 -8.77
N ASN A 58 -3.42 -8.77 -9.04
CA ASN A 58 -3.28 -9.44 -10.34
C ASN A 58 -4.60 -10.12 -10.72
N ASP A 59 -5.65 -9.33 -10.84
CA ASP A 59 -6.99 -9.82 -11.23
C ASP A 59 -7.15 -9.97 -12.74
N GLY A 60 -6.09 -9.77 -13.51
CA GLY A 60 -6.08 -9.87 -14.98
C GLY A 60 -6.74 -8.68 -15.68
N LYS A 61 -7.18 -7.68 -14.93
CA LYS A 61 -7.83 -6.49 -15.45
C LYS A 61 -6.83 -5.36 -15.64
N GLY A 62 -7.06 -4.55 -16.65
CA GLY A 62 -6.32 -3.33 -16.88
C GLY A 62 -7.10 -2.09 -16.38
N TYR A 63 -6.65 -1.26 -15.33
CA TYR A 63 -7.35 -0.07 -14.83
C TYR A 63 -6.70 1.25 -15.31
N THR A 64 -7.31 2.14 -16.18
CA THR A 64 -6.83 3.48 -16.62
C THR A 64 -7.33 4.62 -15.75
N ASN A 65 -8.60 4.62 -15.41
CA ASN A 65 -9.19 5.61 -14.53
C ASN A 65 -9.84 4.84 -13.38
N PHE A 66 -9.31 4.96 -12.21
CA PHE A 66 -9.82 4.25 -11.03
C PHE A 66 -9.83 5.17 -9.82
N GLU A 67 -10.67 4.86 -8.89
CA GLU A 67 -10.67 5.38 -7.54
C GLU A 67 -10.28 4.24 -6.60
N LEU A 68 -9.31 4.50 -5.74
CA LEU A 68 -8.84 3.58 -4.73
C LEU A 68 -9.19 4.14 -3.35
N ASP A 69 -10.09 3.45 -2.66
CA ASP A 69 -10.45 3.72 -1.27
C ASP A 69 -9.95 2.57 -0.40
N MET A 70 -9.14 2.86 0.60
CA MET A 70 -8.58 1.86 1.50
C MET A 70 -8.30 2.44 2.88
N ASP A 71 -8.60 1.66 3.90
CA ASP A 71 -8.14 1.93 5.25
C ASP A 71 -6.73 1.35 5.44
N VAL A 72 -5.81 2.15 5.98
CA VAL A 72 -4.42 1.76 6.18
C VAL A 72 -4.03 1.92 7.65
N ARG A 73 -3.22 1.00 8.16
CA ARG A 73 -2.61 1.09 9.48
C ARG A 73 -1.15 0.65 9.44
N THR A 74 -0.25 1.50 9.93
CA THR A 74 1.14 1.13 10.20
C THR A 74 1.32 0.79 11.67
N THR A 75 2.11 -0.22 11.98
CA THR A 75 2.57 -0.47 13.34
C THR A 75 3.75 0.44 13.67
N THR A 76 4.16 0.48 14.94
CA THR A 76 5.31 1.28 15.39
C THR A 76 6.56 0.96 14.56
N GLY A 77 7.16 1.98 13.96
CA GLY A 77 8.29 1.87 13.03
C GLY A 77 7.94 1.24 11.68
N GLY A 78 6.66 0.93 11.43
CA GLY A 78 6.20 0.33 10.18
C GLY A 78 6.24 1.33 9.02
N LYS A 79 6.88 0.94 7.92
CA LYS A 79 7.02 1.75 6.71
C LYS A 79 6.65 0.95 5.49
N GLY A 80 6.06 1.60 4.50
CA GLY A 80 5.66 0.94 3.27
C GLY A 80 5.31 1.93 2.17
N TYR A 81 4.81 1.37 1.08
CA TYR A 81 4.36 2.16 -0.06
C TYR A 81 3.11 1.54 -0.67
N ILE A 82 2.23 2.38 -1.18
CA ILE A 82 1.19 1.99 -2.12
C ILE A 82 1.71 2.31 -3.51
N GLY A 83 1.86 1.29 -4.35
CA GLY A 83 2.28 1.46 -5.73
C GLY A 83 1.08 1.63 -6.66
N ILE A 84 1.14 2.60 -7.57
CA ILE A 84 0.11 2.89 -8.57
C ILE A 84 0.76 2.89 -9.95
N HIS A 85 0.16 2.20 -10.91
CA HIS A 85 0.72 2.03 -12.26
C HIS A 85 2.16 1.47 -12.25
N THR A 86 2.47 0.65 -11.29
CA THR A 86 3.80 0.05 -11.18
C THR A 86 3.88 -1.25 -12.01
N ASP A 87 5.07 -1.59 -12.46
CA ASP A 87 5.33 -2.91 -13.01
C ASP A 87 5.64 -3.94 -11.89
N ALA A 88 5.73 -5.19 -12.24
CA ALA A 88 6.02 -6.28 -11.29
C ALA A 88 7.41 -6.13 -10.59
N THR A 89 8.26 -5.22 -11.06
CA THR A 89 9.59 -4.97 -10.52
C THR A 89 9.67 -3.70 -9.68
N ASP A 90 8.57 -2.93 -9.54
CA ASP A 90 8.49 -1.61 -8.88
C ASP A 90 9.43 -0.54 -9.46
N ARG A 91 9.91 -0.72 -10.66
CA ARG A 91 10.82 0.23 -11.29
C ARG A 91 10.10 1.38 -11.99
N LYS A 92 8.82 1.16 -12.32
CA LYS A 92 7.96 2.15 -12.99
C LYS A 92 6.73 2.42 -12.14
N GLY A 93 6.09 3.57 -12.39
CA GLY A 93 4.87 3.98 -11.71
C GLY A 93 5.11 4.94 -10.55
N TYR A 94 4.07 5.14 -9.76
CA TYR A 94 4.07 6.06 -8.63
C TYR A 94 4.02 5.29 -7.32
N ARG A 95 4.64 5.85 -6.29
CA ARG A 95 4.63 5.30 -4.93
C ARG A 95 4.14 6.34 -3.94
N ILE A 96 3.11 6.00 -3.19
CA ILE A 96 2.62 6.80 -2.08
C ILE A 96 3.26 6.24 -0.82
N ALA A 97 4.00 7.05 -0.09
CA ALA A 97 4.66 6.63 1.14
C ALA A 97 3.65 6.40 2.28
N LEU A 98 3.93 5.38 3.06
CA LEU A 98 3.26 5.07 4.33
C LEU A 98 4.35 5.08 5.41
N ASN A 99 4.50 6.21 6.09
CA ASN A 99 5.48 6.42 7.15
C ASN A 99 4.91 7.40 8.16
N ASN A 100 4.56 6.90 9.34
CA ASN A 100 4.01 7.70 10.44
C ASN A 100 5.03 7.86 11.58
N ASP A 101 6.23 7.31 11.43
CA ASP A 101 7.33 7.44 12.37
C ASP A 101 7.93 8.86 12.30
N ARG A 102 7.65 9.67 13.28
CA ARG A 102 8.10 11.07 13.36
C ARG A 102 9.60 11.20 13.65
N GLU A 103 10.20 10.15 14.16
CA GLU A 103 11.64 10.09 14.48
C GLU A 103 12.46 9.52 13.31
N ASP A 104 11.79 9.19 12.19
CA ASP A 104 12.48 8.68 11.00
C ASP A 104 13.47 9.72 10.46
N PRO A 105 14.74 9.34 10.26
CA PRO A 105 15.71 10.22 9.59
C PRO A 105 15.28 10.63 8.17
N VAL A 106 14.36 9.90 7.55
CA VAL A 106 13.75 10.25 6.25
C VAL A 106 12.44 11.03 6.45
N TRP A 107 12.45 11.97 7.38
CA TRP A 107 11.30 12.78 7.80
C TRP A 107 10.60 13.55 6.66
N TRP A 108 11.23 13.72 5.51
CA TRP A 108 10.63 14.35 4.32
C TRP A 108 9.80 13.39 3.45
N ARG A 109 9.61 12.13 3.88
CA ARG A 109 8.78 11.14 3.19
C ARG A 109 7.72 10.56 4.11
N MET A 110 6.93 11.43 4.71
CA MET A 110 5.82 11.02 5.57
C MET A 110 4.65 10.47 4.76
N THR A 111 3.71 9.84 5.44
CA THR A 111 2.49 9.27 4.83
C THR A 111 1.78 10.29 3.94
N GLY A 112 1.43 9.86 2.73
CA GLY A 112 0.82 10.68 1.69
C GLY A 112 1.85 11.32 0.74
N SER A 113 3.17 11.21 1.00
CA SER A 113 4.17 11.66 0.03
C SER A 113 4.06 10.88 -1.27
N LEU A 114 3.98 11.57 -2.39
CA LEU A 114 4.19 11.00 -3.71
C LEU A 114 5.70 10.99 -3.97
N VAL A 115 6.31 9.83 -3.79
CA VAL A 115 7.78 9.67 -3.73
C VAL A 115 8.44 10.22 -4.99
N SER A 116 9.45 11.07 -4.81
CA SER A 116 10.22 11.74 -5.87
C SER A 116 9.42 12.75 -6.71
N VAL A 117 8.17 13.04 -6.35
CA VAL A 117 7.33 14.04 -7.01
C VAL A 117 6.97 15.16 -6.03
N ARG A 118 6.32 14.80 -4.93
CA ARG A 118 5.93 15.75 -3.89
C ARG A 118 6.00 15.07 -2.53
N ASN A 119 6.93 15.50 -1.73
CA ASN A 119 7.13 14.98 -0.39
C ASN A 119 6.34 15.78 0.65
N LEU A 120 5.84 15.09 1.65
CA LEU A 120 5.27 15.65 2.86
C LEU A 120 6.27 15.47 4.00
N THR A 121 6.46 16.53 4.76
CA THR A 121 7.39 16.57 5.90
C THR A 121 6.70 16.35 7.23
N LYS A 122 5.39 16.12 7.20
CA LYS A 122 4.57 15.90 8.39
C LYS A 122 3.52 14.83 8.10
N SER A 123 3.43 13.83 8.97
CA SER A 123 2.29 12.92 8.99
C SER A 123 1.15 13.53 9.80
N PHE A 124 -0.07 13.44 9.26
CA PHE A 124 -1.31 13.84 9.93
C PHE A 124 -1.98 12.68 10.66
N VAL A 125 -1.47 11.48 10.49
CA VAL A 125 -1.95 10.24 11.10
C VAL A 125 -0.89 9.67 12.03
N LYS A 126 -1.30 8.79 12.94
CA LYS A 126 -0.41 8.17 13.91
C LYS A 126 -0.19 6.70 13.58
N GLU A 127 0.90 6.17 14.12
CA GLU A 127 1.11 4.73 14.15
C GLU A 127 0.02 4.04 14.95
N ASN A 128 -0.29 2.80 14.58
CA ASN A 128 -1.31 1.95 15.20
C ASN A 128 -2.76 2.46 15.10
N GLU A 129 -3.03 3.53 14.38
CA GLU A 129 -4.37 4.03 14.06
C GLU A 129 -4.74 3.73 12.61
N TRP A 130 -6.01 3.39 12.35
CA TRP A 130 -6.56 3.27 11.00
C TRP A 130 -6.88 4.67 10.44
N PHE A 131 -6.60 4.90 9.19
CA PHE A 131 -6.84 6.14 8.46
C PHE A 131 -7.16 5.89 6.99
#